data_72b83c2d6835fa983c8374ff45d6400e
#
_entry.id   72b83c2d6835fa983c8374ff45d6400e
#
_cell.length_a   1.000
_cell.length_b   1.000
_cell.length_c   1.000
_cell.angle_alpha   90.00
_cell.angle_beta   90.00
_cell.angle_gamma   90.00
#
_symmetry.space_group_name_H-M   'P 1'
#
loop_
_entity.id
_entity.type
_entity.pdbx_description
1 polymer ?
#
loop_
_entity_poly.entity_id
_entity_poly.type
_entity_poly.pdbx_seq_one_letter_code
_entity_poly.pdbx_strand_id
1 'polypeptide(L)'
;MGVLLTTGPTSPSRAASDASPPSPWVVRWSRLVAPGGTVLDVACGGGRHLGWFHARGHRVTGVDRSAEALRALAPLARAGAEIVKADLEDGPWPFAARTFDAVVVTNYLWRPLFPTIVAALAPGGVLICETFAAGNETVGRPARADFLLRPGELLTVCDDLHVVAYENGFLEAPARFVQRVAALRPKAEDASGIATGPPRHLLQTLSSDAVSAPMPRTGAR
;
A
#
# COMPACT_ATOMS: atom_id res chain seq x y z
N MET A 1 -4.82 -25.48 -60.75
CA MET A 1 -3.68 -25.37 -59.80
C MET A 1 -4.06 -24.33 -58.77
N GLY A 2 -4.66 -24.78 -57.69
CA GLY A 2 -5.13 -23.91 -56.61
C GLY A 2 -4.13 -23.94 -55.43
N VAL A 3 -3.64 -22.78 -55.02
CA VAL A 3 -2.74 -22.63 -53.89
C VAL A 3 -3.61 -22.45 -52.61
N LEU A 4 -3.53 -23.43 -51.72
CA LEU A 4 -4.09 -23.35 -50.38
C LEU A 4 -3.18 -22.39 -49.53
N LEU A 5 -3.72 -21.28 -49.09
CA LEU A 5 -3.10 -20.44 -48.05
C LEU A 5 -3.50 -21.03 -46.68
N THR A 6 -2.55 -21.66 -46.01
CA THR A 6 -2.66 -22.08 -44.62
C THR A 6 -2.52 -20.86 -43.71
N THR A 7 -3.62 -20.50 -43.05
CA THR A 7 -3.61 -19.56 -41.95
C THR A 7 -3.03 -20.22 -40.70
N GLY A 8 -1.82 -19.83 -40.30
CA GLY A 8 -1.21 -20.23 -39.04
C GLY A 8 -1.97 -19.68 -37.82
N PRO A 9 -1.87 -20.31 -36.67
CA PRO A 9 -2.59 -19.89 -35.48
C PRO A 9 -2.06 -18.54 -34.99
N THR A 10 -2.96 -17.57 -34.94
CA THR A 10 -2.71 -16.27 -34.34
C THR A 10 -2.49 -16.46 -32.84
N SER A 11 -1.28 -16.24 -32.36
CA SER A 11 -0.96 -16.20 -30.94
C SER A 11 -1.85 -15.16 -30.22
N PRO A 12 -2.42 -15.48 -29.05
CA PRO A 12 -3.20 -14.51 -28.31
C PRO A 12 -2.31 -13.33 -27.91
N SER A 13 -2.75 -12.16 -28.31
CA SER A 13 -2.16 -10.85 -27.96
C SER A 13 -1.93 -10.76 -26.45
N ARG A 14 -0.65 -10.61 -26.08
CA ARG A 14 -0.19 -10.35 -24.73
C ARG A 14 -0.55 -8.91 -24.32
N ALA A 15 -1.83 -8.66 -24.06
CA ALA A 15 -2.33 -7.51 -23.33
C ALA A 15 -2.42 -7.87 -21.85
N ALA A 16 -1.28 -8.21 -21.24
CA ALA A 16 -1.15 -8.29 -19.80
C ALA A 16 -0.55 -6.98 -19.31
N SER A 17 -1.37 -6.20 -18.62
CA SER A 17 -1.11 -5.03 -17.82
C SER A 17 0.36 -4.85 -17.38
N ASP A 18 1.00 -3.76 -17.84
CA ASP A 18 2.22 -3.18 -17.29
C ASP A 18 2.00 -2.55 -15.89
N ALA A 19 1.15 -3.15 -15.08
CA ALA A 19 0.96 -2.72 -13.70
C ALA A 19 2.16 -3.20 -12.88
N SER A 20 2.95 -2.27 -12.36
CA SER A 20 4.00 -2.55 -11.37
C SER A 20 3.44 -3.46 -10.26
N PRO A 21 4.21 -4.42 -9.74
CA PRO A 21 3.75 -5.30 -8.68
C PRO A 21 3.39 -4.48 -7.41
N PRO A 22 2.50 -4.99 -6.56
CA PRO A 22 2.19 -4.35 -5.30
C PRO A 22 3.45 -4.29 -4.43
N SER A 23 3.52 -3.27 -3.55
CA SER A 23 4.62 -3.16 -2.59
C SER A 23 4.72 -4.42 -1.73
N PRO A 24 5.93 -5.01 -1.55
CA PRO A 24 6.13 -6.13 -0.62
C PRO A 24 5.69 -5.81 0.80
N TRP A 25 5.77 -4.54 1.23
CA TRP A 25 5.26 -4.08 2.51
C TRP A 25 3.74 -4.22 2.60
N VAL A 26 3.02 -3.75 1.59
CA VAL A 26 1.56 -3.88 1.51
C VAL A 26 1.15 -5.35 1.47
N VAL A 27 1.82 -6.17 0.65
CA VAL A 27 1.60 -7.63 0.58
C VAL A 27 1.79 -8.29 1.94
N ARG A 28 2.90 -7.98 2.63
CA ARG A 28 3.22 -8.54 3.94
C ARG A 28 2.15 -8.25 4.98
N TRP A 29 1.62 -7.02 5.01
CA TRP A 29 0.71 -6.58 6.05
C TRP A 29 -0.76 -6.64 5.65
N SER A 30 -1.08 -6.96 4.39
CA SER A 30 -2.48 -7.14 3.92
C SER A 30 -3.25 -8.19 4.74
N ARG A 31 -2.55 -9.14 5.38
CA ARG A 31 -3.15 -10.13 6.28
C ARG A 31 -3.79 -9.57 7.55
N LEU A 32 -3.50 -8.31 7.89
CA LEU A 32 -4.15 -7.62 9.00
C LEU A 32 -5.55 -7.13 8.64
N VAL A 33 -5.88 -7.09 7.36
CA VAL A 33 -7.22 -6.72 6.87
C VAL A 33 -8.16 -7.91 7.03
N ALA A 34 -9.29 -7.68 7.68
CA ALA A 34 -10.31 -8.73 7.85
C ALA A 34 -10.78 -9.27 6.47
N PRO A 35 -11.05 -10.57 6.32
CA PRO A 35 -11.57 -11.12 5.07
C PRO A 35 -12.82 -10.36 4.58
N GLY A 36 -12.85 -9.99 3.30
CA GLY A 36 -13.94 -9.20 2.72
C GLY A 36 -14.02 -7.74 3.19
N GLY A 37 -13.08 -7.29 4.00
CA GLY A 37 -13.02 -5.92 4.52
C GLY A 37 -12.91 -4.86 3.42
N THR A 38 -13.22 -3.62 3.79
CA THR A 38 -13.13 -2.44 2.91
C THR A 38 -11.72 -1.88 2.92
N VAL A 39 -11.18 -1.58 1.73
CA VAL A 39 -9.82 -1.05 1.56
C VAL A 39 -9.88 0.25 0.77
N LEU A 40 -9.30 1.31 1.33
CA LEU A 40 -9.06 2.58 0.64
C LEU A 40 -7.58 2.65 0.23
N ASP A 41 -7.31 2.88 -1.05
CA ASP A 41 -5.97 3.18 -1.59
C ASP A 41 -5.89 4.67 -1.92
N VAL A 42 -5.10 5.41 -1.13
CA VAL A 42 -4.94 6.87 -1.23
C VAL A 42 -3.83 7.20 -2.22
N ALA A 43 -4.13 8.08 -3.18
CA ALA A 43 -3.27 8.38 -4.33
C ALA A 43 -2.89 7.08 -5.08
N CYS A 44 -3.93 6.33 -5.46
CA CYS A 44 -3.82 4.94 -5.93
C CYS A 44 -3.11 4.78 -7.28
N GLY A 45 -2.93 5.86 -8.05
CA GLY A 45 -2.33 5.82 -9.38
C GLY A 45 -2.99 4.78 -10.28
N GLY A 46 -2.19 3.90 -10.88
CA GLY A 46 -2.66 2.79 -11.72
C GLY A 46 -3.23 1.59 -10.95
N GLY A 47 -3.47 1.69 -9.63
CA GLY A 47 -4.24 0.73 -8.84
C GLY A 47 -3.57 -0.62 -8.58
N ARG A 48 -2.25 -0.68 -8.53
CA ARG A 48 -1.51 -1.93 -8.27
C ARG A 48 -1.94 -2.62 -6.96
N HIS A 49 -2.26 -1.83 -5.93
CA HIS A 49 -2.73 -2.35 -4.65
C HIS A 49 -4.24 -2.64 -4.69
N LEU A 50 -5.03 -1.80 -5.38
CA LEU A 50 -6.46 -2.07 -5.60
C LEU A 50 -6.67 -3.45 -6.25
N GLY A 51 -5.93 -3.73 -7.33
CA GLY A 51 -5.97 -5.05 -7.99
C GLY A 51 -5.58 -6.19 -7.05
N TRP A 52 -4.56 -5.97 -6.22
CA TRP A 52 -4.10 -6.95 -5.23
C TRP A 52 -5.19 -7.30 -4.21
N PHE A 53 -5.84 -6.31 -3.61
CA PHE A 53 -6.87 -6.53 -2.61
C PHE A 53 -8.17 -7.05 -3.24
N HIS A 54 -8.57 -6.50 -4.39
CA HIS A 54 -9.76 -6.96 -5.11
C HIS A 54 -9.69 -8.45 -5.48
N ALA A 55 -8.53 -8.90 -5.99
CA ALA A 55 -8.31 -10.32 -6.32
C ALA A 55 -8.39 -11.26 -5.09
N ARG A 56 -8.38 -10.70 -3.87
CA ARG A 56 -8.51 -11.42 -2.60
C ARG A 56 -9.88 -11.25 -1.95
N GLY A 57 -10.84 -10.70 -2.70
CA GLY A 57 -12.23 -10.58 -2.26
C GLY A 57 -12.51 -9.37 -1.35
N HIS A 58 -11.58 -8.41 -1.26
CA HIS A 58 -11.83 -7.17 -0.54
C HIS A 58 -12.65 -6.18 -1.39
N ARG A 59 -13.46 -5.36 -0.73
CA ARG A 59 -14.14 -4.23 -1.36
C ARG A 59 -13.15 -3.07 -1.42
N VAL A 60 -12.81 -2.63 -2.62
CA VAL A 60 -11.75 -1.64 -2.82
C VAL A 60 -12.28 -0.31 -3.32
N THR A 61 -11.76 0.76 -2.75
CA THR A 61 -11.99 2.14 -3.16
C THR A 61 -10.63 2.78 -3.45
N GLY A 62 -10.46 3.37 -4.62
CA GLY A 62 -9.24 4.10 -5.00
C GLY A 62 -9.53 5.57 -5.23
N VAL A 63 -8.62 6.43 -4.81
CA VAL A 63 -8.69 7.87 -5.08
C VAL A 63 -7.38 8.36 -5.65
N ASP A 64 -7.45 9.14 -6.74
CA ASP A 64 -6.30 9.83 -7.33
C ASP A 64 -6.76 11.08 -8.08
N ARG A 65 -5.85 12.05 -8.28
CA ARG A 65 -6.13 13.24 -9.08
C ARG A 65 -5.93 13.03 -10.58
N SER A 66 -5.11 12.04 -10.97
CA SER A 66 -4.75 11.77 -12.36
C SER A 66 -5.87 11.05 -13.09
N ALA A 67 -6.61 11.78 -13.93
CA ALA A 67 -7.62 11.19 -14.80
C ALA A 67 -7.03 10.14 -15.77
N GLU A 68 -5.75 10.24 -16.12
CA GLU A 68 -5.05 9.28 -16.98
C GLU A 68 -4.83 7.96 -16.25
N ALA A 69 -4.28 8.01 -15.04
CA ALA A 69 -4.08 6.82 -14.21
C ALA A 69 -5.41 6.11 -13.92
N LEU A 70 -6.47 6.87 -13.58
CA LEU A 70 -7.78 6.31 -13.27
C LEU A 70 -8.48 5.67 -14.49
N ARG A 71 -8.22 6.15 -15.72
CA ARG A 71 -8.74 5.50 -16.93
C ARG A 71 -8.26 4.06 -17.08
N ALA A 72 -7.04 3.77 -16.66
CA ALA A 72 -6.49 2.41 -16.67
C ALA A 72 -7.25 1.46 -15.72
N LEU A 73 -7.96 2.00 -14.73
CA LEU A 73 -8.75 1.25 -13.74
C LEU A 73 -10.17 0.88 -14.21
N ALA A 74 -10.57 1.26 -15.42
CA ALA A 74 -11.90 0.95 -15.94
C ALA A 74 -12.27 -0.56 -15.89
N PRO A 75 -11.38 -1.53 -16.13
CA PRO A 75 -11.71 -2.94 -15.93
C PRO A 75 -12.01 -3.28 -14.46
N LEU A 76 -11.25 -2.71 -13.53
CA LEU A 76 -11.42 -2.93 -12.10
C LEU A 76 -12.72 -2.28 -11.59
N ALA A 77 -13.06 -1.09 -12.09
CA ALA A 77 -14.32 -0.42 -11.79
C ALA A 77 -15.53 -1.24 -12.28
N ARG A 78 -15.46 -1.84 -13.48
CA ARG A 78 -16.50 -2.76 -13.96
C ARG A 78 -16.62 -4.04 -13.12
N ALA A 79 -15.54 -4.43 -12.47
CA ALA A 79 -15.52 -5.57 -11.56
C ALA A 79 -15.99 -5.20 -10.13
N GLY A 80 -16.46 -3.96 -9.90
CA GLY A 80 -17.05 -3.54 -8.63
C GLY A 80 -16.14 -2.69 -7.72
N ALA A 81 -14.95 -2.30 -8.18
CA ALA A 81 -14.13 -1.33 -7.45
C ALA A 81 -14.71 0.08 -7.58
N GLU A 82 -14.70 0.83 -6.50
CA GLU A 82 -15.04 2.26 -6.51
C GLU A 82 -13.80 3.08 -6.86
N ILE A 83 -13.90 3.90 -7.92
CA ILE A 83 -12.78 4.74 -8.39
C ILE A 83 -13.21 6.20 -8.34
N VAL A 84 -12.53 6.98 -7.51
CA VAL A 84 -12.85 8.39 -7.25
C VAL A 84 -11.75 9.27 -7.80
N LYS A 85 -12.13 10.28 -8.61
CA LYS A 85 -11.22 11.34 -9.02
C LYS A 85 -11.34 12.50 -8.04
N ALA A 86 -10.28 12.78 -7.30
CA ALA A 86 -10.21 13.94 -6.40
C ALA A 86 -8.78 14.43 -6.25
N ASP A 87 -8.61 15.74 -6.08
CA ASP A 87 -7.36 16.32 -5.60
C ASP A 87 -7.42 16.38 -4.07
N LEU A 88 -6.53 15.62 -3.42
CA LEU A 88 -6.48 15.49 -1.97
C LEU A 88 -5.67 16.61 -1.31
N GLU A 89 -4.96 17.42 -2.08
CA GLU A 89 -4.14 18.53 -1.60
C GLU A 89 -4.94 19.85 -1.59
N ASP A 90 -5.71 20.09 -2.67
CA ASP A 90 -6.45 21.36 -2.86
C ASP A 90 -7.98 21.18 -2.78
N GLY A 91 -8.48 19.94 -2.72
CA GLY A 91 -9.92 19.63 -2.70
C GLY A 91 -10.40 19.10 -1.34
N PRO A 92 -11.73 18.99 -1.18
CA PRO A 92 -12.31 18.37 0.01
C PRO A 92 -12.04 16.86 0.03
N TRP A 93 -11.94 16.29 1.24
CA TRP A 93 -11.88 14.84 1.43
C TRP A 93 -13.17 14.17 0.91
N PRO A 94 -13.08 13.26 -0.09
CA PRO A 94 -14.29 12.74 -0.76
C PRO A 94 -15.03 11.66 0.04
N PHE A 95 -14.51 11.22 1.17
CA PHE A 95 -15.04 10.12 1.97
C PHE A 95 -15.54 10.58 3.35
N ALA A 96 -16.11 11.78 3.46
CA ALA A 96 -16.66 12.29 4.73
C ALA A 96 -17.57 11.24 5.38
N ALA A 97 -17.40 11.03 6.70
CA ALA A 97 -18.14 10.06 7.52
C ALA A 97 -18.00 8.57 7.10
N ARG A 98 -17.09 8.23 6.18
CA ARG A 98 -16.80 6.82 5.84
C ARG A 98 -15.53 6.36 6.55
N THR A 99 -15.55 5.12 7.02
CA THR A 99 -14.36 4.44 7.57
C THR A 99 -14.09 3.16 6.79
N PHE A 100 -12.84 2.71 6.83
CA PHE A 100 -12.35 1.56 6.09
C PHE A 100 -11.60 0.59 7.01
N ASP A 101 -11.70 -0.71 6.72
CA ASP A 101 -10.96 -1.75 7.44
C ASP A 101 -9.45 -1.71 7.12
N ALA A 102 -9.08 -1.08 6.01
CA ALA A 102 -7.71 -0.73 5.71
C ALA A 102 -7.60 0.59 4.94
N VAL A 103 -6.57 1.38 5.27
CA VAL A 103 -6.14 2.51 4.46
C VAL A 103 -4.70 2.27 4.03
N VAL A 104 -4.48 2.27 2.70
CA VAL A 104 -3.17 2.06 2.08
C VAL A 104 -2.68 3.38 1.52
N VAL A 105 -1.43 3.73 1.82
CA VAL A 105 -0.78 4.96 1.32
C VAL A 105 0.62 4.59 0.84
N THR A 106 0.89 4.71 -0.46
CA THR A 106 2.23 4.41 -0.97
C THR A 106 2.75 5.47 -1.92
N ASN A 107 4.03 5.85 -1.76
CA ASN A 107 4.71 6.84 -2.58
C ASN A 107 3.99 8.20 -2.63
N TYR A 108 3.23 8.53 -1.60
CA TYR A 108 2.48 9.77 -1.45
C TYR A 108 2.75 10.38 -0.09
N LEU A 109 2.94 11.68 -0.04
CA LEU A 109 3.16 12.44 1.20
C LEU A 109 2.52 13.82 1.08
N TRP A 110 1.43 14.02 1.82
CA TRP A 110 0.80 15.29 2.07
C TRP A 110 0.45 15.39 3.55
N ARG A 111 1.31 16.05 4.32
CA ARG A 111 1.24 16.09 5.79
C ARG A 111 -0.11 16.52 6.37
N PRO A 112 -0.77 17.57 5.81
CA PRO A 112 -2.09 17.98 6.30
C PRO A 112 -3.18 16.89 6.21
N LEU A 113 -2.98 15.87 5.38
CA LEU A 113 -3.95 14.80 5.19
C LEU A 113 -3.84 13.67 6.23
N PHE A 114 -2.73 13.53 6.95
CA PHE A 114 -2.54 12.42 7.89
C PHE A 114 -3.63 12.30 8.96
N PRO A 115 -4.09 13.38 9.62
CA PRO A 115 -5.19 13.26 10.57
C PRO A 115 -6.47 12.69 9.95
N THR A 116 -6.78 13.08 8.71
CA THR A 116 -7.94 12.58 7.96
C THR A 116 -7.77 11.11 7.58
N ILE A 117 -6.57 10.70 7.16
CA ILE A 117 -6.23 9.30 6.85
C ILE A 117 -6.42 8.42 8.08
N VAL A 118 -5.90 8.86 9.25
CA VAL A 118 -6.06 8.12 10.52
C VAL A 118 -7.55 8.07 10.94
N ALA A 119 -8.28 9.18 10.81
CA ALA A 119 -9.71 9.22 11.11
C ALA A 119 -10.56 8.31 10.21
N ALA A 120 -10.11 8.06 8.97
CA ALA A 120 -10.78 7.17 8.03
C ALA A 120 -10.59 5.67 8.33
N LEU A 121 -9.80 5.29 9.34
CA LEU A 121 -9.73 3.90 9.80
C LEU A 121 -10.97 3.54 10.62
N ALA A 122 -11.57 2.40 10.33
CA ALA A 122 -12.58 1.80 11.20
C ALA A 122 -11.94 1.33 12.52
N PRO A 123 -12.69 1.17 13.61
CA PRO A 123 -12.20 0.49 14.82
C PRO A 123 -11.65 -0.91 14.47
N GLY A 124 -10.40 -1.18 14.80
CA GLY A 124 -9.68 -2.40 14.38
C GLY A 124 -9.12 -2.35 12.95
N GLY A 125 -9.35 -1.27 12.22
CA GLY A 125 -8.81 -1.06 10.87
C GLY A 125 -7.29 -0.81 10.88
N VAL A 126 -6.62 -1.11 9.76
CA VAL A 126 -5.17 -1.03 9.61
C VAL A 126 -4.73 0.09 8.67
N LEU A 127 -3.77 0.90 9.09
CA LEU A 127 -2.99 1.77 8.22
C LEU A 127 -1.78 0.98 7.70
N ILE A 128 -1.63 0.91 6.38
CA ILE A 128 -0.43 0.36 5.72
C ILE A 128 0.19 1.48 4.89
N CYS A 129 1.24 2.08 5.40
CA CYS A 129 1.90 3.21 4.75
C CYS A 129 3.35 2.87 4.39
N GLU A 130 3.80 3.28 3.21
CA GLU A 130 5.20 3.25 2.75
C GLU A 130 5.45 4.44 1.84
N THR A 131 6.36 5.34 2.22
CA THR A 131 6.76 6.44 1.33
C THR A 131 8.22 6.85 1.56
N PHE A 132 8.69 7.77 0.73
CA PHE A 132 10.08 8.19 0.72
C PHE A 132 10.46 8.93 2.01
N ALA A 133 11.70 8.73 2.45
CA ALA A 133 12.27 9.34 3.66
C ALA A 133 13.53 10.14 3.35
N ALA A 134 13.94 10.94 4.31
CA ALA A 134 15.19 11.69 4.28
C ALA A 134 16.38 10.77 3.94
N GLY A 135 17.26 11.21 3.08
CA GLY A 135 18.32 10.43 2.44
C GLY A 135 18.01 10.08 0.99
N ASN A 136 16.72 10.05 0.60
CA ASN A 136 16.33 9.69 -0.77
C ASN A 136 16.82 10.71 -1.81
N GLU A 137 17.03 11.96 -1.42
CA GLU A 137 17.62 13.02 -2.24
C GLU A 137 19.03 12.68 -2.75
N THR A 138 19.71 11.76 -2.08
CA THR A 138 21.07 11.33 -2.46
C THR A 138 21.09 10.23 -3.54
N VAL A 139 19.97 9.56 -3.75
CA VAL A 139 19.89 8.39 -4.64
C VAL A 139 18.84 8.54 -5.75
N GLY A 140 17.93 9.52 -5.64
CA GLY A 140 16.90 9.66 -6.66
C GLY A 140 15.83 10.70 -6.37
N ARG A 141 14.65 10.47 -6.93
CA ARG A 141 13.48 11.32 -6.74
C ARG A 141 12.40 10.58 -5.96
N PRO A 142 11.58 11.28 -5.16
CA PRO A 142 11.61 12.72 -4.89
C PRO A 142 12.87 13.13 -4.11
N ALA A 143 13.34 14.39 -4.34
CA ALA A 143 14.52 14.95 -3.70
C ALA A 143 14.21 16.19 -2.82
N ARG A 144 12.99 16.75 -2.92
CA ARG A 144 12.58 17.88 -2.10
C ARG A 144 12.18 17.41 -0.72
N ALA A 145 12.64 18.08 0.32
CA ALA A 145 12.35 17.75 1.72
C ALA A 145 10.85 17.68 2.04
N ASP A 146 10.01 18.47 1.34
CA ASP A 146 8.55 18.45 1.49
C ASP A 146 7.94 17.09 1.21
N PHE A 147 8.57 16.31 0.33
CA PHE A 147 8.14 14.97 -0.09
C PHE A 147 8.92 13.82 0.57
N LEU A 148 9.73 14.15 1.59
CA LEU A 148 10.53 13.18 2.32
C LEU A 148 10.14 13.21 3.81
N LEU A 149 9.83 12.04 4.35
CA LEU A 149 9.56 11.88 5.78
C LEU A 149 10.83 12.12 6.59
N ARG A 150 10.72 12.85 7.68
CA ARG A 150 11.79 12.95 8.68
C ARG A 150 11.90 11.64 9.47
N PRO A 151 13.07 11.32 10.03
CA PRO A 151 13.21 10.13 10.86
C PRO A 151 12.15 10.04 11.95
N GLY A 152 11.44 8.92 12.05
CA GLY A 152 10.40 8.70 13.06
C GLY A 152 9.05 9.36 12.77
N GLU A 153 8.87 10.11 11.69
CA GLU A 153 7.66 10.89 11.45
C GLU A 153 6.39 10.04 11.38
N LEU A 154 6.44 8.83 10.78
CA LEU A 154 5.29 7.93 10.75
C LEU A 154 4.91 7.39 12.14
N LEU A 155 5.84 7.31 13.09
CA LEU A 155 5.51 6.95 14.47
C LEU A 155 4.66 8.05 15.14
N THR A 156 5.00 9.33 14.89
CA THR A 156 4.18 10.47 15.36
C THR A 156 2.79 10.47 14.72
N VAL A 157 2.69 10.15 13.43
CA VAL A 157 1.38 10.00 12.74
C VAL A 157 0.53 8.91 13.38
N CYS A 158 1.16 7.86 13.92
CA CYS A 158 0.50 6.70 14.51
C CYS A 158 0.43 6.74 16.05
N ASP A 159 0.56 7.92 16.69
CA ASP A 159 0.61 8.04 18.15
C ASP A 159 -0.61 7.42 18.85
N ASP A 160 -1.81 7.58 18.25
CA ASP A 160 -3.06 6.98 18.74
C ASP A 160 -3.33 5.57 18.18
N LEU A 161 -2.40 4.97 17.45
CA LEU A 161 -2.55 3.66 16.83
C LEU A 161 -1.65 2.62 17.51
N HIS A 162 -2.05 1.36 17.45
CA HIS A 162 -1.18 0.25 17.83
C HIS A 162 -0.23 -0.08 16.68
N VAL A 163 1.04 0.33 16.78
CA VAL A 163 2.08 0.06 15.78
C VAL A 163 2.47 -1.41 15.85
N VAL A 164 2.17 -2.16 14.79
CA VAL A 164 2.53 -3.60 14.65
C VAL A 164 3.94 -3.74 14.06
N ALA A 165 4.28 -2.87 13.11
CA ALA A 165 5.59 -2.87 12.48
C ALA A 165 5.96 -1.47 11.98
N TYR A 166 7.23 -1.14 12.08
CA TYR A 166 7.81 0.09 11.57
C TYR A 166 9.21 -0.19 11.05
N GLU A 167 9.54 0.40 9.92
CA GLU A 167 10.86 0.37 9.35
C GLU A 167 11.22 1.75 8.79
N ASN A 168 12.45 2.18 9.01
CA ASN A 168 13.06 3.37 8.44
C ASN A 168 14.46 3.00 7.95
N GLY A 169 14.70 3.08 6.64
CA GLY A 169 15.97 2.65 6.10
C GLY A 169 16.06 2.71 4.59
N PHE A 170 17.09 2.07 4.07
CA PHE A 170 17.42 2.02 2.66
C PHE A 170 17.04 0.68 2.04
N LEU A 171 16.45 0.73 0.86
CA LEU A 171 16.19 -0.41 -0.01
C LEU A 171 17.13 -0.34 -1.21
N GLU A 172 17.82 -1.44 -1.53
CA GLU A 172 18.79 -1.49 -2.63
C GLU A 172 18.14 -1.62 -4.01
N ALA A 173 17.00 -2.32 -4.09
CA ALA A 173 16.36 -2.62 -5.36
C ALA A 173 14.85 -2.35 -5.32
N PRO A 174 14.38 -1.23 -5.89
CA PRO A 174 15.16 -0.08 -6.37
C PRO A 174 15.77 0.71 -5.22
N ALA A 175 16.94 1.35 -5.49
CA ALA A 175 17.65 2.16 -4.51
C ALA A 175 16.77 3.33 -4.04
N ARG A 176 16.39 3.35 -2.75
CA ARG A 176 15.55 4.39 -2.17
C ARG A 176 15.58 4.36 -0.65
N PHE A 177 15.49 5.53 -0.02
CA PHE A 177 15.21 5.64 1.41
C PHE A 177 13.72 5.70 1.65
N VAL A 178 13.22 4.91 2.58
CA VAL A 178 11.79 4.82 2.89
C VAL A 178 11.55 4.78 4.40
N GLN A 179 10.39 5.28 4.77
CA GLN A 179 9.74 4.96 6.04
C GLN A 179 8.46 4.19 5.76
N ARG A 180 8.17 3.19 6.58
CA ARG A 180 6.98 2.37 6.42
C ARG A 180 6.43 1.89 7.75
N VAL A 181 5.11 1.85 7.85
CA VAL A 181 4.39 1.46 9.06
C VAL A 181 3.19 0.59 8.73
N ALA A 182 2.90 -0.36 9.61
CA ALA A 182 1.63 -1.05 9.73
C ALA A 182 1.11 -0.84 11.15
N ALA A 183 -0.01 -0.14 11.28
CA ALA A 183 -0.57 0.23 12.58
C ALA A 183 -2.09 0.04 12.58
N LEU A 184 -2.63 -0.39 13.70
CA LEU A 184 -4.06 -0.69 13.88
C LEU A 184 -4.73 0.38 14.75
N ARG A 185 -5.90 0.81 14.32
CA ARG A 185 -6.78 1.59 15.20
C ARG A 185 -7.29 0.68 16.31
N PRO A 186 -7.16 1.04 17.60
CA PRO A 186 -7.76 0.26 18.68
C PRO A 186 -9.26 0.05 18.45
N LYS A 187 -9.76 -1.14 18.78
CA LYS A 187 -11.21 -1.35 18.88
C LYS A 187 -11.71 -0.60 20.10
N ALA A 188 -12.91 -0.03 20.00
CA ALA A 188 -13.58 0.42 21.21
C ALA A 188 -13.68 -0.78 22.17
N GLU A 189 -13.40 -0.56 23.45
CA GLU A 189 -13.62 -1.59 24.47
C GLU A 189 -15.09 -1.99 24.40
N ASP A 190 -15.35 -3.30 24.32
CA ASP A 190 -16.70 -3.79 24.40
C ASP A 190 -17.31 -3.33 25.73
N ALA A 191 -18.54 -2.81 25.70
CA ALA A 191 -19.25 -2.31 26.88
C ALA A 191 -19.40 -3.38 28.01
N SER A 192 -18.96 -4.60 27.77
CA SER A 192 -18.91 -5.71 28.74
C SER A 192 -17.75 -5.64 29.74
N GLY A 193 -16.76 -4.71 29.55
CA GLY A 193 -15.61 -4.55 30.45
C GLY A 193 -14.70 -5.80 30.56
N ILE A 194 -14.89 -6.81 29.72
CA ILE A 194 -14.03 -7.98 29.68
C ILE A 194 -12.78 -7.60 28.94
N ALA A 195 -11.69 -7.37 29.66
CA ALA A 195 -10.38 -7.16 29.08
C ALA A 195 -9.95 -8.42 28.30
N THR A 196 -10.18 -8.41 26.99
CA THR A 196 -9.49 -9.35 26.12
C THR A 196 -8.00 -9.01 26.21
N GLY A 197 -7.14 -9.99 26.52
CA GLY A 197 -5.70 -9.76 26.65
C GLY A 197 -5.10 -9.02 25.42
N PRO A 198 -3.84 -8.59 25.47
CA PRO A 198 -3.24 -7.79 24.42
C PRO A 198 -3.41 -8.44 23.04
N PRO A 199 -3.67 -7.65 21.98
CA PRO A 199 -3.90 -8.18 20.64
C PRO A 199 -2.66 -8.98 20.18
N ARG A 200 -2.89 -10.18 19.65
CA ARG A 200 -1.82 -11.07 19.17
C ARG A 200 -1.72 -10.95 17.66
N HIS A 201 -0.70 -10.24 17.18
CA HIS A 201 -0.39 -10.13 15.75
C HIS A 201 0.78 -11.05 15.41
N LEU A 202 0.55 -12.05 14.54
CA LEU A 202 1.61 -12.93 14.10
C LEU A 202 2.64 -12.13 13.30
N LEU A 203 3.87 -12.12 13.76
CA LEU A 203 5.01 -11.63 12.98
C LEU A 203 5.51 -12.79 12.10
N GLN A 204 5.84 -12.50 10.83
CA GLN A 204 6.51 -13.51 10.01
C GLN A 204 7.91 -13.71 10.58
N THR A 205 8.19 -14.92 11.07
CA THR A 205 9.57 -15.35 11.32
C THR A 205 10.30 -15.50 9.99
N LEU A 206 11.52 -15.03 9.88
CA LEU A 206 12.37 -15.39 8.74
C LEU A 206 12.47 -16.92 8.75
N SER A 207 12.25 -17.56 7.61
CA SER A 207 12.48 -18.99 7.46
C SER A 207 13.94 -19.27 7.84
N SER A 208 14.19 -20.34 8.58
CA SER A 208 15.54 -20.73 9.02
C SER A 208 16.52 -20.90 7.84
N ASP A 209 16.01 -21.13 6.63
CA ASP A 209 16.80 -21.24 5.42
C ASP A 209 17.44 -19.93 4.96
N ALA A 210 16.91 -18.78 5.37
CA ALA A 210 17.48 -17.47 5.06
C ALA A 210 18.65 -17.08 5.97
N VAL A 211 18.78 -17.72 7.14
CA VAL A 211 19.85 -17.45 8.12
C VAL A 211 21.14 -18.20 7.77
N SER A 212 21.07 -19.26 6.94
CA SER A 212 22.20 -20.12 6.62
C SER A 212 22.96 -19.75 5.35
N ALA A 213 22.62 -18.68 4.66
CA ALA A 213 23.37 -18.24 3.49
C ALA A 213 24.73 -17.66 3.93
N PRO A 214 25.88 -18.23 3.49
CA PRO A 214 27.18 -17.68 3.85
C PRO A 214 27.34 -16.29 3.23
N MET A 215 27.77 -15.33 4.04
CA MET A 215 28.11 -13.98 3.56
C MET A 215 29.16 -14.06 2.45
N PRO A 216 28.99 -13.33 1.33
CA PRO A 216 30.03 -13.29 0.32
C PRO A 216 31.30 -12.74 0.93
N ARG A 217 32.39 -13.50 0.84
CA ARG A 217 33.72 -13.04 1.26
C ARG A 217 34.11 -11.89 0.33
N THR A 218 34.11 -10.66 0.86
CA THR A 218 34.76 -9.53 0.19
C THR A 218 36.24 -9.83 0.07
N GLY A 219 36.65 -10.24 -1.13
CA GLY A 219 38.06 -10.40 -1.46
C GLY A 219 38.71 -9.03 -1.46
N ALA A 220 39.63 -8.81 -0.55
CA ALA A 220 40.60 -7.71 -0.60
C ALA A 220 41.50 -7.87 -1.84
N ARG A 221 41.52 -6.86 -2.71
CA ARG A 221 42.71 -6.46 -3.50
C ARG A 221 42.70 -4.95 -3.66
#